data_8186d4f6ad3c4b3b8fbabd01420bbaa1
#
_entry.id   8186d4f6ad3c4b3b8fbabd01420bbaa1
#
_cell.length_a   1.000
_cell.length_b   1.000
_cell.length_c   1.000
_cell.angle_alpha   90.00
_cell.angle_beta   90.00
_cell.angle_gamma   90.00
#
_symmetry.space_group_name_H-M   'P 1'
#
loop_
_entity.id
_entity.type
_entity.pdbx_description
1 polymer ?
#
loop_
_entity_poly.entity_id
_entity_poly.type
_entity_poly.pdbx_seq_one_letter_code
_entity_poly.pdbx_strand_id
1 'polypeptide(L)'
;MAGRGFAVLSFDFTGLGESEGSFPETNFSGNVADLIAAAKFLEQEFEAPALLVGHSLGGVAVIQAAALIQTIKAIATIGSPAQADHIKNIFREGLSEIESKGMVEVDLGGKPFLIKQQFIKDLREHSVTQTLSLLQKAVLLLHSPQDEIVGIENAAELYQAANHSKSFISLDGADHLLSRKSDSNYAGEVIATWAARYLKLPEEPSLDTEHQTIASTGDEESGYTTLIKAGHHYITADEPEDAGGDDFGPTPYQLLSSSLATCTAMTLRMYANRKGLDVKEIKVHVDHFKRYSDDSANSDQPEARLDHFERLLEVDGNLTVEQLEHLVEIANKCPIHKTLLGGITITTKHLSSVKKL
;
A
#
# COMPACT_ATOMS: atom_id res chain seq x y z
N MET A 1 3.04 0.19 0.77
CA MET A 1 3.85 -0.71 -0.08
C MET A 1 3.00 -1.41 -1.13
N ALA A 2 1.89 -2.06 -0.79
CA ALA A 2 1.02 -2.74 -1.77
C ALA A 2 0.62 -1.83 -2.95
N GLY A 3 0.15 -0.62 -2.70
CA GLY A 3 -0.15 0.37 -3.76
C GLY A 3 1.03 0.81 -4.64
N ARG A 4 2.23 0.24 -4.43
CA ARG A 4 3.44 0.42 -5.24
C ARG A 4 3.91 -0.87 -5.91
N GLY A 5 3.02 -1.86 -6.03
CA GLY A 5 3.30 -3.11 -6.72
C GLY A 5 4.11 -4.14 -5.91
N PHE A 6 4.10 -4.05 -4.57
CA PHE A 6 4.73 -5.04 -3.70
C PHE A 6 3.67 -5.98 -3.13
N ALA A 7 3.80 -7.28 -3.34
CA ALA A 7 3.16 -8.27 -2.48
C ALA A 7 3.85 -8.26 -1.11
N VAL A 8 3.08 -8.24 -0.03
CA VAL A 8 3.61 -8.11 1.35
C VAL A 8 3.03 -9.20 2.23
N LEU A 9 3.91 -10.05 2.77
CA LEU A 9 3.56 -10.96 3.86
C LEU A 9 3.89 -10.29 5.19
N SER A 10 2.89 -10.15 6.05
CA SER A 10 3.04 -9.74 7.46
C SER A 10 2.61 -10.88 8.34
N PHE A 11 3.39 -11.18 9.39
CA PHE A 11 3.09 -12.25 10.34
C PHE A 11 3.59 -11.88 11.74
N ASP A 12 3.03 -12.52 12.73
CA ASP A 12 3.46 -12.42 14.11
C ASP A 12 4.48 -13.52 14.43
N PHE A 13 5.54 -13.18 15.17
CA PHE A 13 6.49 -14.19 15.67
C PHE A 13 5.82 -15.17 16.62
N THR A 14 6.38 -16.36 16.74
CA THR A 14 5.90 -17.42 17.62
C THR A 14 5.51 -16.90 19.00
N GLY A 15 4.27 -17.13 19.39
CA GLY A 15 3.68 -16.71 20.67
C GLY A 15 3.31 -15.24 20.78
N LEU A 16 3.37 -14.47 19.67
CA LEU A 16 2.88 -13.10 19.59
C LEU A 16 1.61 -13.02 18.72
N GLY A 17 0.81 -11.99 18.93
CA GLY A 17 -0.38 -11.69 18.14
C GLY A 17 -1.33 -12.88 18.02
N GLU A 18 -1.56 -13.33 16.78
CA GLU A 18 -2.40 -14.49 16.47
C GLU A 18 -1.59 -15.78 16.24
N SER A 19 -0.24 -15.71 16.27
CA SER A 19 0.61 -16.88 16.09
C SER A 19 0.58 -17.79 17.33
N GLU A 20 0.55 -19.09 17.07
CA GLU A 20 0.58 -20.12 18.10
C GLU A 20 1.91 -20.14 18.87
N GLY A 21 1.94 -20.86 20.00
CA GLY A 21 3.12 -21.01 20.83
C GLY A 21 3.09 -20.15 22.09
N SER A 22 4.25 -20.04 22.75
CA SER A 22 4.44 -19.29 24.00
C SER A 22 5.66 -18.40 23.86
N PHE A 23 5.48 -17.10 23.74
CA PHE A 23 6.59 -16.15 23.59
C PHE A 23 7.64 -16.26 24.72
N PRO A 24 7.26 -16.44 26.00
CA PRO A 24 8.24 -16.66 27.06
C PRO A 24 9.16 -17.89 26.88
N GLU A 25 8.72 -18.87 26.09
CA GLU A 25 9.54 -20.07 25.81
C GLU A 25 10.41 -19.89 24.54
N THR A 26 10.28 -18.78 23.83
CA THR A 26 11.09 -18.47 22.64
C THR A 26 12.44 -17.85 23.00
N ASN A 27 13.25 -17.63 21.98
CA ASN A 27 14.47 -16.87 22.03
C ASN A 27 14.64 -16.07 20.75
N PHE A 28 15.66 -15.23 20.66
CA PHE A 28 15.86 -14.38 19.49
C PHE A 28 16.20 -15.20 18.22
N SER A 29 16.96 -16.30 18.37
CA SER A 29 17.23 -17.23 17.27
C SER A 29 15.95 -17.85 16.71
N GLY A 30 14.92 -18.05 17.55
CA GLY A 30 13.57 -18.47 17.14
C GLY A 30 12.91 -17.45 16.22
N ASN A 31 12.98 -16.16 16.55
CA ASN A 31 12.44 -15.10 15.68
C ASN A 31 13.14 -15.07 14.30
N VAL A 32 14.45 -15.32 14.26
CA VAL A 32 15.19 -15.44 13.00
C VAL A 32 14.73 -16.69 12.23
N ALA A 33 14.48 -17.80 12.93
CA ALA A 33 13.97 -19.03 12.30
C ALA A 33 12.55 -18.84 11.75
N ASP A 34 11.67 -18.12 12.43
CA ASP A 34 10.34 -17.76 11.95
C ASP A 34 10.40 -16.96 10.64
N LEU A 35 11.31 -15.98 10.53
CA LEU A 35 11.55 -15.22 9.29
C LEU A 35 12.03 -16.13 8.15
N ILE A 36 12.91 -17.08 8.43
CA ILE A 36 13.39 -18.04 7.42
C ILE A 36 12.25 -18.95 6.99
N ALA A 37 11.40 -19.38 7.92
CA ALA A 37 10.22 -20.21 7.59
C ALA A 37 9.21 -19.44 6.72
N ALA A 38 8.91 -18.19 7.06
CA ALA A 38 8.06 -17.32 6.27
C ALA A 38 8.63 -17.07 4.85
N ALA A 39 9.96 -16.88 4.75
CA ALA A 39 10.61 -16.73 3.45
C ALA A 39 10.51 -17.99 2.59
N LYS A 40 10.68 -19.18 3.18
CA LYS A 40 10.51 -20.46 2.50
C LYS A 40 9.07 -20.70 2.08
N PHE A 41 8.10 -20.33 2.90
CA PHE A 41 6.69 -20.39 2.54
C PHE A 41 6.40 -19.54 1.29
N LEU A 42 6.88 -18.28 1.26
CA LEU A 42 6.72 -17.44 0.07
C LEU A 42 7.39 -18.04 -1.17
N GLU A 43 8.59 -18.62 -1.02
CA GLU A 43 9.30 -19.27 -2.14
C GLU A 43 8.58 -20.48 -2.68
N GLN A 44 7.84 -21.21 -1.85
CA GLN A 44 7.15 -22.46 -2.22
C GLN A 44 5.76 -22.21 -2.80
N GLU A 45 5.02 -21.26 -2.23
CA GLU A 45 3.62 -21.02 -2.56
C GLU A 45 3.41 -19.83 -3.52
N PHE A 46 4.41 -18.94 -3.61
CA PHE A 46 4.32 -17.70 -4.39
C PHE A 46 5.67 -17.40 -5.07
N GLU A 47 6.32 -16.31 -4.66
CA GLU A 47 7.62 -15.88 -5.15
C GLU A 47 8.59 -15.66 -3.96
N ALA A 48 9.85 -16.04 -4.16
CA ALA A 48 10.87 -15.87 -3.13
C ALA A 48 11.03 -14.40 -2.74
N PRO A 49 11.04 -14.06 -1.43
CA PRO A 49 11.12 -12.67 -1.00
C PRO A 49 12.47 -12.07 -1.35
N ALA A 50 12.46 -10.82 -1.80
CA ALA A 50 13.66 -10.05 -2.16
C ALA A 50 13.93 -8.89 -1.18
N LEU A 51 12.95 -8.52 -0.35
CA LEU A 51 13.02 -7.46 0.66
C LEU A 51 12.55 -7.97 2.02
N LEU A 52 13.30 -7.66 3.07
CA LEU A 52 12.83 -7.78 4.46
C LEU A 52 12.69 -6.40 5.08
N VAL A 53 11.60 -6.20 5.82
CA VAL A 53 11.33 -4.98 6.59
C VAL A 53 11.13 -5.36 8.04
N GLY A 54 11.84 -4.69 8.95
CA GLY A 54 11.71 -4.96 10.38
C GLY A 54 11.67 -3.68 11.21
N HIS A 55 10.79 -3.66 12.21
CA HIS A 55 10.66 -2.57 13.16
C HIS A 55 11.24 -2.98 14.51
N SER A 56 11.96 -2.06 15.16
CA SER A 56 12.54 -2.27 16.50
C SER A 56 13.36 -3.56 16.57
N LEU A 57 13.06 -4.50 17.47
CA LEU A 57 13.70 -5.82 17.57
C LEU A 57 13.54 -6.64 16.27
N GLY A 58 12.42 -6.49 15.56
CA GLY A 58 12.21 -7.08 14.23
C GLY A 58 13.25 -6.60 13.22
N GLY A 59 13.77 -5.37 13.35
CA GLY A 59 14.88 -4.87 12.55
C GLY A 59 16.18 -5.64 12.79
N VAL A 60 16.47 -6.01 14.04
CA VAL A 60 17.61 -6.90 14.37
C VAL A 60 17.41 -8.28 13.74
N ALA A 61 16.20 -8.82 13.83
CA ALA A 61 15.87 -10.13 13.28
C ALA A 61 16.03 -10.17 11.75
N VAL A 62 15.56 -9.15 11.03
CA VAL A 62 15.72 -9.11 9.56
C VAL A 62 17.18 -8.95 9.13
N ILE A 63 18.02 -8.25 9.89
CA ILE A 63 19.46 -8.17 9.62
C ILE A 63 20.11 -9.57 9.71
N GLN A 64 19.79 -10.33 10.75
CA GLN A 64 20.32 -11.68 10.93
C GLN A 64 19.77 -12.65 9.87
N ALA A 65 18.46 -12.63 9.63
CA ALA A 65 17.83 -13.50 8.65
C ALA A 65 18.33 -13.20 7.22
N ALA A 66 18.55 -11.94 6.88
CA ALA A 66 19.06 -11.54 5.57
C ALA A 66 20.45 -12.13 5.25
N ALA A 67 21.28 -12.40 6.26
CA ALA A 67 22.56 -13.05 6.03
C ALA A 67 22.40 -14.54 5.64
N LEU A 68 21.27 -15.16 5.98
CA LEU A 68 20.97 -16.58 5.77
C LEU A 68 20.09 -16.82 4.54
N ILE A 69 19.27 -15.83 4.13
CA ILE A 69 18.34 -15.96 3.00
C ILE A 69 18.99 -15.36 1.75
N GLN A 70 19.34 -16.20 0.79
CA GLN A 70 20.10 -15.79 -0.41
C GLN A 70 19.29 -14.91 -1.39
N THR A 71 17.97 -15.07 -1.42
CA THR A 71 17.08 -14.34 -2.33
C THR A 71 16.95 -12.86 -1.97
N ILE A 72 17.15 -12.50 -0.72
CA ILE A 72 17.08 -11.11 -0.24
C ILE A 72 18.14 -10.25 -0.94
N LYS A 73 17.69 -9.12 -1.48
CA LYS A 73 18.51 -8.09 -2.15
C LYS A 73 18.65 -6.83 -1.32
N ALA A 74 17.62 -6.54 -0.50
CA ALA A 74 17.53 -5.33 0.30
C ALA A 74 16.91 -5.60 1.66
N ILE A 75 17.26 -4.81 2.65
CA ILE A 75 16.62 -4.78 3.97
C ILE A 75 16.27 -3.34 4.34
N ALA A 76 15.17 -3.16 5.07
CA ALA A 76 14.82 -1.90 5.69
C ALA A 76 14.56 -2.10 7.18
N THR A 77 15.11 -1.24 8.02
CA THR A 77 14.86 -1.25 9.47
C THR A 77 14.25 0.07 9.91
N ILE A 78 13.33 0.01 10.86
CA ILE A 78 12.65 1.16 11.43
C ILE A 78 12.88 1.16 12.93
N GLY A 79 13.49 2.21 13.50
CA GLY A 79 13.71 2.35 14.93
C GLY A 79 14.47 1.16 15.54
N SER A 80 15.43 0.58 14.81
CA SER A 80 16.11 -0.65 15.24
C SER A 80 17.33 -0.37 16.13
N PRO A 81 17.55 -1.15 17.22
CA PRO A 81 18.75 -1.06 18.02
C PRO A 81 19.96 -1.65 17.28
N ALA A 82 21.14 -1.08 17.53
CA ALA A 82 22.41 -1.52 16.96
C ALA A 82 23.07 -2.66 17.75
N GLN A 83 22.73 -2.78 19.02
CA GLN A 83 23.31 -3.77 19.93
C GLN A 83 22.26 -4.33 20.86
N ALA A 84 22.45 -5.58 21.28
CA ALA A 84 21.63 -6.23 22.31
C ALA A 84 21.59 -5.44 23.63
N ASP A 85 22.67 -4.74 23.94
CA ASP A 85 22.75 -3.93 25.15
C ASP A 85 21.90 -2.67 25.14
N HIS A 86 21.57 -2.12 23.96
CA HIS A 86 20.61 -1.00 23.82
C HIS A 86 19.18 -1.44 24.11
N ILE A 87 18.87 -2.71 23.95
CA ILE A 87 17.61 -3.32 24.41
C ILE A 87 17.51 -3.31 25.94
N LYS A 88 18.65 -3.26 26.64
CA LYS A 88 18.63 -3.05 28.10
C LYS A 88 17.95 -1.74 28.50
N ASN A 89 17.95 -0.72 27.65
CA ASN A 89 17.21 0.51 27.92
C ASN A 89 15.70 0.33 27.83
N ILE A 90 15.23 -0.58 26.97
CA ILE A 90 13.83 -1.03 26.91
C ILE A 90 13.48 -1.81 28.20
N PHE A 91 14.46 -2.50 28.79
CA PHE A 91 14.32 -3.33 30.00
C PHE A 91 14.96 -2.70 31.25
N ARG A 92 15.21 -1.38 31.26
CA ARG A 92 16.02 -0.70 32.29
C ARG A 92 15.65 -1.06 33.73
N GLU A 93 14.40 -1.24 34.03
CA GLU A 93 13.90 -1.58 35.37
C GLU A 93 13.88 -3.09 35.62
N GLY A 94 13.94 -3.93 34.57
CA GLY A 94 13.81 -5.39 34.68
C GLY A 94 15.08 -6.22 34.63
N LEU A 95 16.27 -5.64 34.32
CA LEU A 95 17.49 -6.44 34.17
C LEU A 95 17.95 -7.10 35.50
N SER A 96 17.87 -6.34 36.60
CA SER A 96 18.17 -6.91 37.95
C SER A 96 17.13 -7.97 38.33
N GLU A 97 15.92 -7.86 37.86
CA GLU A 97 14.83 -8.79 38.05
C GLU A 97 15.01 -10.07 37.22
N ILE A 98 15.41 -9.94 35.94
CA ILE A 98 15.79 -11.10 35.11
C ILE A 98 16.97 -11.88 35.71
N GLU A 99 17.97 -11.18 36.21
CA GLU A 99 19.16 -11.83 36.85
C GLU A 99 18.78 -12.55 38.14
N SER A 100 17.85 -12.02 38.93
CA SER A 100 17.44 -12.57 40.20
C SER A 100 16.31 -13.59 40.12
N LYS A 101 15.30 -13.34 39.24
CA LYS A 101 14.08 -14.16 39.11
C LYS A 101 14.06 -15.03 37.86
N GLY A 102 15.00 -14.82 36.90
CA GLY A 102 15.05 -15.54 35.63
C GLY A 102 14.07 -15.05 34.60
N MET A 103 13.17 -14.10 34.93
CA MET A 103 12.17 -13.52 34.04
C MET A 103 11.77 -12.12 34.49
N VAL A 104 11.24 -11.33 33.56
CA VAL A 104 10.66 -10.00 33.81
C VAL A 104 9.46 -9.76 32.91
N GLU A 105 8.48 -9.02 33.42
CA GLU A 105 7.40 -8.47 32.61
C GLU A 105 7.78 -7.06 32.15
N VAL A 106 7.68 -6.83 30.85
CA VAL A 106 7.97 -5.54 30.21
C VAL A 106 6.77 -5.06 29.43
N ASP A 107 6.50 -3.75 29.48
CA ASP A 107 5.49 -3.13 28.65
C ASP A 107 6.11 -2.75 27.29
N LEU A 108 5.60 -3.33 26.22
CA LEU A 108 5.96 -2.98 24.84
C LEU A 108 4.72 -2.44 24.12
N GLY A 109 4.61 -1.12 24.10
CA GLY A 109 3.50 -0.44 23.39
C GLY A 109 2.14 -0.62 24.07
N GLY A 110 2.09 -0.63 25.41
CA GLY A 110 0.86 -0.77 26.19
C GLY A 110 0.40 -2.21 26.41
N LYS A 111 1.25 -3.19 26.05
CA LYS A 111 0.98 -4.63 26.30
C LYS A 111 2.10 -5.23 27.15
N PRO A 112 1.78 -5.99 28.20
CA PRO A 112 2.77 -6.69 29.01
C PRO A 112 3.31 -7.93 28.27
N PHE A 113 4.63 -8.08 28.26
CA PHE A 113 5.32 -9.24 27.70
C PHE A 113 6.25 -9.84 28.76
N LEU A 114 6.14 -11.16 28.95
CA LEU A 114 7.04 -11.87 29.83
C LEU A 114 8.29 -12.32 29.07
N ILE A 115 9.46 -11.84 29.48
CA ILE A 115 10.74 -12.16 28.87
C ILE A 115 11.58 -12.96 29.84
N LYS A 116 12.09 -14.11 29.40
CA LYS A 116 12.97 -14.97 30.18
C LYS A 116 14.46 -14.70 29.88
N GLN A 117 15.32 -15.08 30.83
CA GLN A 117 16.77 -14.88 30.73
C GLN A 117 17.36 -15.50 29.46
N GLN A 118 16.79 -16.61 28.97
CA GLN A 118 17.24 -17.28 27.75
C GLN A 118 17.19 -16.37 26.53
N PHE A 119 16.12 -15.54 26.40
CA PHE A 119 15.96 -14.61 25.29
C PHE A 119 17.11 -13.59 25.28
N ILE A 120 17.43 -13.01 26.43
CA ILE A 120 18.50 -12.00 26.56
C ILE A 120 19.87 -12.61 26.31
N LYS A 121 20.12 -13.84 26.80
CA LYS A 121 21.38 -14.53 26.53
C LYS A 121 21.60 -14.81 25.06
N ASP A 122 20.59 -15.38 24.41
CA ASP A 122 20.61 -15.70 22.98
C ASP A 122 20.79 -14.45 22.13
N LEU A 123 20.06 -13.38 22.45
CA LEU A 123 20.18 -12.09 21.75
C LEU A 123 21.60 -11.50 21.79
N ARG A 124 22.32 -11.66 22.93
CA ARG A 124 23.70 -11.18 23.08
C ARG A 124 24.72 -11.97 22.24
N GLU A 125 24.40 -13.17 21.81
CA GLU A 125 25.25 -13.96 20.94
C GLU A 125 25.19 -13.46 19.48
N HIS A 126 24.20 -12.63 19.14
CA HIS A 126 24.01 -12.03 17.81
C HIS A 126 24.61 -10.63 17.74
N SER A 127 25.75 -10.48 17.07
CA SER A 127 26.34 -9.17 16.81
C SER A 127 25.71 -8.55 15.57
N VAL A 128 24.83 -7.55 15.77
CA VAL A 128 24.12 -6.83 14.68
C VAL A 128 25.09 -6.12 13.76
N THR A 129 26.03 -5.36 14.34
CA THR A 129 27.01 -4.56 13.59
C THR A 129 27.99 -5.44 12.82
N GLN A 130 28.41 -6.57 13.39
CA GLN A 130 29.26 -7.54 12.69
C GLN A 130 28.51 -8.16 11.50
N THR A 131 27.26 -8.57 11.68
CA THR A 131 26.43 -9.11 10.58
C THR A 131 26.26 -8.09 9.49
N LEU A 132 25.93 -6.83 9.82
CA LEU A 132 25.80 -5.74 8.86
C LEU A 132 27.10 -5.48 8.08
N SER A 133 28.26 -5.52 8.75
CA SER A 133 29.56 -5.30 8.10
C SER A 133 29.95 -6.38 7.08
N LEU A 134 29.34 -7.56 7.19
CA LEU A 134 29.54 -8.66 6.23
C LEU A 134 28.40 -8.77 5.20
N LEU A 135 27.29 -8.08 5.42
CA LEU A 135 26.10 -8.15 4.60
C LEU A 135 26.34 -7.41 3.28
N GLN A 136 26.29 -8.14 2.17
CA GLN A 136 26.43 -7.57 0.81
C GLN A 136 25.06 -7.32 0.17
N LYS A 137 24.20 -6.58 0.89
CA LYS A 137 22.82 -6.27 0.46
C LYS A 137 22.56 -4.78 0.68
N ALA A 138 21.61 -4.22 -0.05
CA ALA A 138 21.23 -2.83 0.18
C ALA A 138 20.54 -2.67 1.53
N VAL A 139 20.89 -1.61 2.28
CA VAL A 139 20.39 -1.34 3.64
C VAL A 139 19.74 0.03 3.69
N LEU A 140 18.50 0.09 4.14
CA LEU A 140 17.78 1.31 4.48
C LEU A 140 17.53 1.35 5.98
N LEU A 141 17.94 2.43 6.61
CA LEU A 141 17.69 2.71 8.01
C LEU A 141 16.72 3.88 8.12
N LEU A 142 15.59 3.67 8.78
CA LEU A 142 14.63 4.71 9.10
C LEU A 142 14.60 4.87 10.63
N HIS A 143 14.73 6.11 11.12
CA HIS A 143 14.74 6.34 12.57
C HIS A 143 14.27 7.75 12.90
N SER A 144 13.51 7.88 13.98
CA SER A 144 13.09 9.17 14.50
C SER A 144 14.13 9.77 15.44
N PRO A 145 14.52 11.04 15.28
CA PRO A 145 15.32 11.73 16.29
C PRO A 145 14.62 11.88 17.63
N GLN A 146 13.29 11.76 17.67
CA GLN A 146 12.45 11.86 18.86
C GLN A 146 12.05 10.48 19.42
N ASP A 147 12.70 9.40 18.98
CA ASP A 147 12.45 8.06 19.49
C ASP A 147 12.96 7.94 20.94
N GLU A 148 12.04 7.83 21.89
CA GLU A 148 12.33 7.74 23.32
C GLU A 148 12.62 6.30 23.79
N ILE A 149 12.37 5.31 22.93
CA ILE A 149 12.56 3.89 23.23
C ILE A 149 13.94 3.41 22.74
N VAL A 150 14.24 3.68 21.46
CA VAL A 150 15.54 3.38 20.85
C VAL A 150 16.14 4.68 20.35
N GLY A 151 17.16 5.19 21.03
CA GLY A 151 17.77 6.47 20.70
C GLY A 151 18.37 6.49 19.29
N ILE A 152 18.39 7.68 18.68
CA ILE A 152 18.84 7.91 17.30
C ILE A 152 20.32 7.50 17.07
N GLU A 153 21.13 7.46 18.12
CA GLU A 153 22.53 7.00 18.05
C GLU A 153 22.68 5.58 17.52
N ASN A 154 21.65 4.73 17.72
CA ASN A 154 21.60 3.39 17.15
C ASN A 154 21.60 3.42 15.62
N ALA A 155 20.87 4.33 15.01
CA ALA A 155 20.87 4.50 13.56
C ALA A 155 22.26 4.91 13.04
N ALA A 156 22.97 5.77 13.75
CA ALA A 156 24.32 6.16 13.39
C ALA A 156 25.30 4.97 13.46
N GLU A 157 25.20 4.15 14.50
CA GLU A 157 26.04 2.96 14.68
C GLU A 157 25.75 1.90 13.58
N LEU A 158 24.46 1.62 13.31
CA LEU A 158 24.04 0.72 12.22
C LEU A 158 24.51 1.25 10.85
N TYR A 159 24.38 2.55 10.62
CA TYR A 159 24.82 3.17 9.36
C TYR A 159 26.33 3.07 9.18
N GLN A 160 27.12 3.27 10.23
CA GLN A 160 28.57 3.10 10.16
C GLN A 160 28.97 1.66 9.87
N ALA A 161 28.30 0.68 10.49
CA ALA A 161 28.59 -0.73 10.31
C ALA A 161 28.20 -1.25 8.92
N ALA A 162 27.12 -0.75 8.33
CA ALA A 162 26.61 -1.23 7.04
C ALA A 162 27.56 -0.89 5.89
N ASN A 163 27.72 -1.82 4.95
CA ASN A 163 28.39 -1.58 3.68
C ASN A 163 27.51 -0.81 2.69
N HIS A 164 28.09 -0.20 1.65
CA HIS A 164 27.33 0.35 0.52
C HIS A 164 26.70 -0.82 -0.31
N SER A 165 25.45 -0.71 -0.77
CA SER A 165 24.62 0.49 -0.79
C SER A 165 23.86 0.64 0.52
N LYS A 166 23.94 1.78 1.16
CA LYS A 166 23.24 2.10 2.39
C LYS A 166 22.60 3.48 2.33
N SER A 167 21.47 3.64 2.99
CA SER A 167 20.71 4.89 3.06
C SER A 167 20.17 5.08 4.47
N PHE A 168 19.99 6.34 4.86
CA PHE A 168 19.34 6.73 6.10
C PHE A 168 18.23 7.73 5.80
N ILE A 169 17.09 7.56 6.46
CA ILE A 169 15.96 8.50 6.41
C ILE A 169 15.56 8.85 7.84
N SER A 170 15.52 10.15 8.13
CA SER A 170 14.99 10.68 9.38
C SER A 170 13.47 10.69 9.35
N LEU A 171 12.85 10.14 10.38
CA LEU A 171 11.39 10.17 10.59
C LEU A 171 11.05 11.28 11.59
N ASP A 172 11.27 12.53 11.20
CA ASP A 172 11.15 13.69 12.09
C ASP A 172 9.78 13.79 12.73
N GLY A 173 9.76 13.85 14.07
CA GLY A 173 8.56 13.97 14.88
C GLY A 173 7.71 12.70 15.00
N ALA A 174 8.15 11.59 14.48
CA ALA A 174 7.48 10.30 14.68
C ALA A 174 7.84 9.72 16.06
N ASP A 175 6.91 9.00 16.68
CA ASP A 175 7.18 8.16 17.84
C ASP A 175 7.76 6.80 17.42
N HIS A 176 8.24 6.01 18.40
CA HIS A 176 8.83 4.70 18.13
C HIS A 176 7.92 3.75 17.36
N LEU A 177 6.61 3.77 17.64
CA LEU A 177 5.63 2.85 17.05
C LEU A 177 5.02 3.34 15.75
N LEU A 178 5.39 4.55 15.29
CA LEU A 178 4.76 5.23 14.14
C LEU A 178 3.22 5.31 14.31
N SER A 179 2.75 5.70 15.50
CA SER A 179 1.34 5.68 15.88
C SER A 179 0.47 6.57 15.00
N ARG A 180 1.04 7.66 14.44
CA ARG A 180 0.32 8.49 13.47
C ARG A 180 0.33 7.81 12.10
N LYS A 181 -0.84 7.64 11.51
CA LYS A 181 -1.02 7.03 10.18
C LYS A 181 -0.20 7.73 9.08
N SER A 182 0.04 9.04 9.20
CA SER A 182 0.91 9.79 8.28
C SER A 182 2.34 9.27 8.29
N ASP A 183 2.88 8.93 9.47
CA ASP A 183 4.27 8.52 9.63
C ASP A 183 4.48 7.09 9.13
N SER A 184 3.55 6.19 9.45
CA SER A 184 3.58 4.81 8.94
C SER A 184 3.40 4.75 7.42
N ASN A 185 2.52 5.58 6.85
CA ASN A 185 2.37 5.71 5.40
C ASN A 185 3.65 6.24 4.74
N TYR A 186 4.23 7.31 5.30
CA TYR A 186 5.48 7.89 4.79
C TYR A 186 6.61 6.85 4.80
N ALA A 187 6.81 6.14 5.92
CA ALA A 187 7.81 5.08 6.00
C ALA A 187 7.59 3.98 4.94
N GLY A 188 6.35 3.54 4.75
CA GLY A 188 5.99 2.53 3.74
C GLY A 188 6.24 2.99 2.31
N GLU A 189 5.94 4.25 1.98
CA GLU A 189 6.21 4.84 0.66
C GLU A 189 7.71 4.99 0.38
N VAL A 190 8.46 5.47 1.37
CA VAL A 190 9.92 5.61 1.27
C VAL A 190 10.58 4.25 1.05
N ILE A 191 10.20 3.23 1.85
CA ILE A 191 10.74 1.88 1.70
C ILE A 191 10.44 1.33 0.30
N ALA A 192 9.20 1.44 -0.18
CA ALA A 192 8.82 0.95 -1.50
C ALA A 192 9.60 1.65 -2.63
N THR A 193 9.67 2.98 -2.60
CA THR A 193 10.38 3.76 -3.62
C THR A 193 11.88 3.47 -3.61
N TRP A 194 12.49 3.35 -2.42
CA TRP A 194 13.91 3.04 -2.28
C TRP A 194 14.23 1.61 -2.74
N ALA A 195 13.42 0.64 -2.32
CA ALA A 195 13.61 -0.78 -2.63
C ALA A 195 13.50 -1.07 -4.13
N ALA A 196 12.60 -0.38 -4.83
CA ALA A 196 12.42 -0.51 -6.29
C ALA A 196 13.74 -0.38 -7.08
N ARG A 197 14.71 0.35 -6.57
CA ARG A 197 16.04 0.49 -7.19
C ARG A 197 16.87 -0.80 -7.16
N TYR A 198 16.66 -1.65 -6.17
CA TYR A 198 17.46 -2.85 -5.91
C TYR A 198 16.74 -4.15 -6.27
N LEU A 199 15.44 -4.06 -6.48
CA LEU A 199 14.59 -5.18 -6.83
C LEU A 199 14.27 -5.12 -8.33
N LYS A 200 14.24 -6.28 -8.96
CA LYS A 200 13.65 -6.38 -10.29
C LYS A 200 12.12 -6.37 -10.09
N LEU A 201 11.56 -5.18 -10.00
CA LEU A 201 10.11 -5.08 -10.11
C LEU A 201 9.73 -5.54 -11.52
N PRO A 202 8.56 -6.19 -11.70
CA PRO A 202 8.01 -6.41 -13.03
C PRO A 202 8.08 -5.08 -13.78
N GLU A 203 8.64 -5.07 -14.99
CA GLU A 203 8.52 -3.89 -15.83
C GLU A 203 7.04 -3.57 -15.92
N GLU A 204 6.67 -2.32 -15.62
CA GLU A 204 5.29 -1.89 -15.87
C GLU A 204 5.00 -2.30 -17.32
N PRO A 205 3.94 -3.09 -17.58
CA PRO A 205 3.65 -3.51 -18.93
C PRO A 205 3.51 -2.25 -19.77
N SER A 206 4.48 -2.05 -20.69
CA SER A 206 4.45 -0.90 -21.57
C SER A 206 3.32 -1.12 -22.56
N LEU A 207 2.16 -0.54 -22.24
CA LEU A 207 1.04 -0.52 -23.17
C LEU A 207 1.36 0.51 -24.26
N ASP A 208 1.95 0.03 -25.36
CA ASP A 208 2.22 0.86 -26.52
C ASP A 208 1.01 0.88 -27.45
N THR A 209 0.52 2.07 -27.73
CA THR A 209 -0.59 2.29 -28.65
C THR A 209 -0.48 3.66 -29.32
N GLU A 210 -0.87 3.74 -30.58
CA GLU A 210 -1.09 5.00 -31.31
C GLU A 210 -2.52 5.55 -31.08
N HIS A 211 -3.37 4.79 -30.33
CA HIS A 211 -4.73 5.19 -30.00
C HIS A 211 -4.78 5.96 -28.68
N GLN A 212 -5.91 6.65 -28.45
CA GLN A 212 -6.11 7.47 -27.24
C GLN A 212 -6.07 6.63 -25.94
N THR A 213 -6.56 5.40 -26.02
CA THR A 213 -6.65 4.49 -24.87
C THR A 213 -6.42 3.06 -25.32
N ILE A 214 -5.73 2.31 -24.49
CA ILE A 214 -5.60 0.86 -24.59
C ILE A 214 -5.88 0.25 -23.21
N ALA A 215 -6.56 -0.90 -23.20
CA ALA A 215 -6.75 -1.72 -22.03
C ALA A 215 -6.21 -3.12 -22.32
N SER A 216 -5.53 -3.73 -21.35
CA SER A 216 -4.98 -5.07 -21.45
C SER A 216 -5.29 -5.85 -20.18
N THR A 217 -5.95 -6.98 -20.35
CA THR A 217 -6.18 -7.99 -19.32
C THR A 217 -5.15 -9.10 -19.52
N GLY A 218 -4.63 -9.67 -18.44
CA GLY A 218 -3.69 -10.79 -18.47
C GLY A 218 -4.32 -12.13 -18.87
N ASP A 219 -3.73 -13.21 -18.41
CA ASP A 219 -4.22 -14.58 -18.58
C ASP A 219 -5.25 -14.96 -17.48
N GLU A 220 -5.62 -16.24 -17.42
CA GLU A 220 -6.58 -16.75 -16.42
C GLU A 220 -6.11 -16.53 -14.97
N GLU A 221 -4.79 -16.52 -14.71
CA GLU A 221 -4.24 -16.31 -13.38
C GLU A 221 -4.34 -14.83 -12.93
N SER A 222 -4.41 -13.91 -13.90
CA SER A 222 -4.56 -12.47 -13.67
C SER A 222 -6.02 -12.04 -13.40
N GLY A 223 -6.98 -12.93 -13.47
CA GLY A 223 -8.40 -12.67 -13.25
C GLY A 223 -8.95 -11.57 -14.17
N TYR A 224 -9.67 -10.59 -13.60
CA TYR A 224 -10.23 -9.45 -14.34
C TYR A 224 -9.37 -8.19 -14.23
N THR A 225 -8.25 -8.26 -13.49
CA THR A 225 -7.36 -7.11 -13.35
C THR A 225 -6.88 -6.64 -14.72
N THR A 226 -7.22 -5.40 -15.03
CA THR A 226 -7.00 -4.79 -16.34
C THR A 226 -6.18 -3.53 -16.21
N LEU A 227 -5.03 -3.47 -16.87
CA LEU A 227 -4.23 -2.26 -16.95
C LEU A 227 -4.72 -1.39 -18.11
N ILE A 228 -4.99 -0.13 -17.82
CA ILE A 228 -5.45 0.88 -18.79
C ILE A 228 -4.36 1.95 -18.93
N LYS A 229 -4.05 2.31 -20.18
CA LYS A 229 -3.29 3.51 -20.50
C LYS A 229 -4.17 4.47 -21.28
N ALA A 230 -4.39 5.66 -20.72
CA ALA A 230 -5.15 6.75 -21.34
C ALA A 230 -4.23 7.96 -21.53
N GLY A 231 -3.78 8.20 -22.76
CA GLY A 231 -2.68 9.13 -23.04
C GLY A 231 -1.39 8.67 -22.37
N HIS A 232 -0.91 9.42 -21.37
CA HIS A 232 0.26 9.08 -20.56
C HIS A 232 -0.07 8.66 -19.12
N HIS A 233 -1.35 8.47 -18.80
CA HIS A 233 -1.82 8.04 -17.48
C HIS A 233 -2.13 6.56 -17.47
N TYR A 234 -1.78 5.88 -16.37
CA TYR A 234 -2.08 4.49 -16.12
C TYR A 234 -3.15 4.38 -15.04
N ILE A 235 -4.10 3.47 -15.22
CA ILE A 235 -5.20 3.17 -14.31
C ILE A 235 -5.35 1.66 -14.28
N THR A 236 -5.47 1.07 -13.10
CA THR A 236 -5.88 -0.32 -12.96
C THR A 236 -7.41 -0.35 -12.81
N ALA A 237 -8.07 -1.23 -13.54
CA ALA A 237 -9.49 -1.54 -13.39
C ALA A 237 -9.64 -3.01 -12.99
N ASP A 238 -10.69 -3.32 -12.24
CA ASP A 238 -10.99 -4.70 -11.83
C ASP A 238 -12.49 -4.85 -11.56
N GLU A 239 -12.92 -6.09 -11.32
CA GLU A 239 -14.24 -6.36 -10.75
C GLU A 239 -14.10 -6.62 -9.24
N PRO A 240 -15.17 -6.45 -8.44
CA PRO A 240 -15.15 -6.78 -7.01
C PRO A 240 -15.09 -8.30 -6.78
N GLU A 241 -14.69 -8.72 -5.59
CA GLU A 241 -14.52 -10.13 -5.23
C GLU A 241 -15.78 -10.97 -5.44
N ASP A 242 -16.97 -10.42 -5.17
CA ASP A 242 -18.25 -11.10 -5.38
C ASP A 242 -18.61 -11.30 -6.87
N ALA A 243 -17.97 -10.56 -7.78
CA ALA A 243 -18.04 -10.74 -9.22
C ALA A 243 -16.86 -11.55 -9.78
N GLY A 244 -15.97 -12.05 -8.91
CA GLY A 244 -14.82 -12.88 -9.28
C GLY A 244 -13.55 -12.10 -9.63
N GLY A 245 -13.47 -10.82 -9.27
CA GLY A 245 -12.25 -9.99 -9.32
C GLY A 245 -11.55 -9.94 -7.97
N ASP A 246 -10.50 -9.14 -7.89
CA ASP A 246 -9.67 -8.92 -6.71
C ASP A 246 -9.82 -7.50 -6.12
N ASP A 247 -10.74 -6.69 -6.64
CA ASP A 247 -11.00 -5.30 -6.24
C ASP A 247 -9.75 -4.39 -6.27
N PHE A 248 -8.84 -4.63 -7.22
CA PHE A 248 -7.61 -3.84 -7.38
C PHE A 248 -7.83 -2.48 -8.06
N GLY A 249 -9.04 -2.20 -8.51
CA GLY A 249 -9.36 -0.94 -9.15
C GLY A 249 -10.85 -0.75 -9.41
N PRO A 250 -11.26 0.43 -9.91
CA PRO A 250 -12.66 0.68 -10.23
C PRO A 250 -13.16 -0.23 -11.35
N THR A 251 -14.44 -0.64 -11.23
CA THR A 251 -15.11 -1.40 -12.29
C THR A 251 -15.31 -0.55 -13.57
N PRO A 252 -15.56 -1.18 -14.74
CA PRO A 252 -15.84 -0.44 -15.98
C PRO A 252 -16.99 0.56 -15.85
N TYR A 253 -18.05 0.22 -15.11
CA TYR A 253 -19.16 1.15 -14.87
C TYR A 253 -18.81 2.28 -13.89
N GLN A 254 -17.93 2.04 -12.91
CA GLN A 254 -17.41 3.09 -12.06
C GLN A 254 -16.51 4.05 -12.85
N LEU A 255 -15.72 3.56 -13.82
CA LEU A 255 -14.96 4.41 -14.74
C LEU A 255 -15.87 5.28 -15.61
N LEU A 256 -16.99 4.73 -16.11
CA LEU A 256 -17.97 5.48 -16.87
C LEU A 256 -18.67 6.55 -16.01
N SER A 257 -19.07 6.20 -14.79
CA SER A 257 -19.63 7.13 -13.80
C SER A 257 -18.63 8.23 -13.42
N SER A 258 -17.35 7.88 -13.23
CA SER A 258 -16.27 8.83 -12.97
C SER A 258 -16.07 9.81 -14.13
N SER A 259 -16.18 9.34 -15.36
CA SER A 259 -16.12 10.18 -16.56
C SER A 259 -17.25 11.23 -16.58
N LEU A 260 -18.49 10.83 -16.27
CA LEU A 260 -19.63 11.72 -16.16
C LEU A 260 -19.45 12.73 -15.01
N ALA A 261 -19.03 12.27 -13.83
CA ALA A 261 -18.80 13.11 -12.66
C ALA A 261 -17.73 14.17 -12.94
N THR A 262 -16.57 13.73 -13.44
CA THR A 262 -15.42 14.61 -13.73
C THR A 262 -15.76 15.65 -14.78
N CYS A 263 -16.37 15.24 -15.90
CA CYS A 263 -16.76 16.15 -16.96
C CYS A 263 -17.79 17.19 -16.46
N THR A 264 -18.72 16.79 -15.60
CA THR A 264 -19.69 17.70 -14.99
C THR A 264 -19.00 18.70 -14.08
N ALA A 265 -18.14 18.25 -13.15
CA ALA A 265 -17.43 19.12 -12.23
C ALA A 265 -16.56 20.16 -12.97
N MET A 266 -15.82 19.73 -14.00
CA MET A 266 -15.02 20.61 -14.84
C MET A 266 -15.90 21.64 -15.59
N THR A 267 -17.05 21.21 -16.15
CA THR A 267 -17.98 22.10 -16.85
C THR A 267 -18.53 23.19 -15.92
N LEU A 268 -18.93 22.79 -14.71
CA LEU A 268 -19.43 23.72 -13.69
C LEU A 268 -18.34 24.68 -13.22
N ARG A 269 -17.12 24.21 -12.98
CA ARG A 269 -15.98 25.05 -12.60
C ARG A 269 -15.65 26.07 -13.69
N MET A 270 -15.60 25.65 -14.96
CA MET A 270 -15.36 26.54 -16.09
C MET A 270 -16.47 27.61 -16.22
N TYR A 271 -17.72 27.22 -16.00
CA TYR A 271 -18.85 28.16 -16.01
C TYR A 271 -18.76 29.16 -14.87
N ALA A 272 -18.53 28.69 -13.64
CA ALA A 272 -18.40 29.54 -12.44
C ALA A 272 -17.28 30.58 -12.61
N ASN A 273 -16.11 30.15 -13.08
CA ASN A 273 -14.98 31.03 -13.33
C ASN A 273 -15.32 32.11 -14.39
N ARG A 274 -15.95 31.70 -15.50
CA ARG A 274 -16.35 32.66 -16.55
C ARG A 274 -17.38 33.69 -16.10
N LYS A 275 -18.25 33.31 -15.15
CA LYS A 275 -19.32 34.17 -14.63
C LYS A 275 -18.91 34.93 -13.36
N GLY A 276 -17.71 34.67 -12.83
CA GLY A 276 -17.24 35.31 -11.59
C GLY A 276 -18.04 34.86 -10.37
N LEU A 277 -18.59 33.64 -10.35
CA LEU A 277 -19.31 33.10 -9.20
C LEU A 277 -18.31 32.72 -8.09
N ASP A 278 -18.67 33.04 -6.83
CA ASP A 278 -17.88 32.68 -5.67
C ASP A 278 -18.13 31.21 -5.27
N VAL A 279 -17.46 30.30 -6.00
CA VAL A 279 -17.55 28.85 -5.79
C VAL A 279 -16.20 28.34 -5.28
N LYS A 280 -16.20 27.79 -4.08
CA LYS A 280 -15.02 27.20 -3.43
C LYS A 280 -14.78 25.76 -3.89
N GLU A 281 -15.78 24.91 -3.73
CA GLU A 281 -15.71 23.49 -4.07
C GLU A 281 -16.95 23.04 -4.85
N ILE A 282 -16.76 22.05 -5.72
CA ILE A 282 -17.83 21.37 -6.45
C ILE A 282 -17.59 19.87 -6.31
N LYS A 283 -18.56 19.17 -5.70
CA LYS A 283 -18.59 17.71 -5.65
C LYS A 283 -19.74 17.21 -6.53
N VAL A 284 -19.47 16.15 -7.27
CA VAL A 284 -20.44 15.52 -8.15
C VAL A 284 -20.48 14.03 -7.81
N HIS A 285 -21.58 13.59 -7.26
CA HIS A 285 -21.85 12.20 -6.97
C HIS A 285 -22.59 11.57 -8.14
N VAL A 286 -22.24 10.35 -8.53
CA VAL A 286 -22.91 9.64 -9.62
C VAL A 286 -23.11 8.19 -9.20
N ASP A 287 -24.37 7.77 -9.21
CA ASP A 287 -24.77 6.38 -9.04
C ASP A 287 -25.23 5.81 -10.38
N HIS A 288 -24.87 4.55 -10.64
CA HIS A 288 -25.33 3.79 -11.79
C HIS A 288 -26.13 2.58 -11.34
N PHE A 289 -27.32 2.41 -11.90
CA PHE A 289 -28.16 1.24 -11.68
C PHE A 289 -29.08 0.98 -12.85
N LYS A 290 -29.62 -0.23 -12.94
CA LYS A 290 -30.59 -0.60 -13.98
C LYS A 290 -32.01 -0.36 -13.48
N ARG A 291 -32.81 0.41 -14.23
CA ARG A 291 -34.25 0.59 -14.01
C ARG A 291 -35.06 -0.21 -15.03
N TYR A 292 -36.22 -0.68 -14.61
CA TYR A 292 -37.24 -1.18 -15.52
C TYR A 292 -37.91 0.02 -16.23
N SER A 293 -38.19 -0.09 -17.54
CA SER A 293 -38.94 0.96 -18.21
C SER A 293 -40.40 0.92 -17.71
N ASP A 294 -40.92 2.05 -17.28
CA ASP A 294 -42.30 2.19 -16.79
C ASP A 294 -43.36 1.81 -17.83
N ASP A 295 -43.01 1.72 -19.12
CA ASP A 295 -43.88 1.35 -20.22
C ASP A 295 -44.05 -0.17 -20.43
N SER A 296 -43.39 -1.03 -19.65
CA SER A 296 -43.43 -2.48 -19.85
C SER A 296 -44.63 -3.21 -19.26
N ALA A 297 -45.62 -2.47 -18.71
CA ALA A 297 -46.84 -3.07 -18.15
C ALA A 297 -47.74 -3.78 -19.20
N ASN A 298 -47.43 -3.69 -20.49
CA ASN A 298 -48.26 -4.21 -21.57
C ASN A 298 -47.53 -4.92 -22.75
N SER A 299 -46.30 -5.39 -22.59
CA SER A 299 -45.61 -6.12 -23.65
C SER A 299 -45.10 -7.47 -23.22
N ASP A 300 -45.45 -8.52 -23.99
CA ASP A 300 -44.89 -9.88 -23.92
C ASP A 300 -43.36 -9.97 -24.29
N GLN A 301 -42.62 -8.84 -24.25
CA GLN A 301 -41.19 -8.79 -24.49
C GLN A 301 -40.43 -8.83 -23.17
N PRO A 302 -39.27 -9.53 -23.08
CA PRO A 302 -38.46 -9.52 -21.88
C PRO A 302 -38.10 -8.08 -21.53
N GLU A 303 -38.40 -7.69 -20.28
CA GLU A 303 -38.25 -6.37 -19.67
C GLU A 303 -36.94 -5.70 -20.07
N ALA A 304 -37.04 -4.63 -20.88
CA ALA A 304 -35.88 -3.82 -21.26
C ALA A 304 -35.38 -3.05 -20.01
N ARG A 305 -34.30 -3.53 -19.41
CA ARG A 305 -33.59 -2.81 -18.35
C ARG A 305 -32.80 -1.68 -18.98
N LEU A 306 -33.12 -0.44 -18.57
CA LEU A 306 -32.38 0.75 -19.01
C LEU A 306 -31.31 1.10 -17.98
N ASP A 307 -30.11 1.40 -18.46
CA ASP A 307 -29.05 1.96 -17.61
C ASP A 307 -29.44 3.37 -17.21
N HIS A 308 -29.40 3.63 -15.90
CA HIS A 308 -29.73 4.91 -15.30
C HIS A 308 -28.55 5.46 -14.50
N PHE A 309 -28.18 6.71 -14.78
CA PHE A 309 -27.19 7.44 -14.01
C PHE A 309 -27.89 8.55 -13.24
N GLU A 310 -27.87 8.46 -11.91
CA GLU A 310 -28.31 9.53 -11.02
C GLU A 310 -27.12 10.40 -10.64
N ARG A 311 -27.29 11.72 -10.71
CA ARG A 311 -26.20 12.66 -10.44
C ARG A 311 -26.66 13.70 -9.43
N LEU A 312 -25.93 13.81 -8.30
CA LEU A 312 -26.15 14.79 -7.26
C LEU A 312 -25.00 15.80 -7.24
N LEU A 313 -25.33 17.07 -7.06
CA LEU A 313 -24.37 18.17 -7.02
C LEU A 313 -24.31 18.76 -5.61
N GLU A 314 -23.10 18.88 -5.07
CA GLU A 314 -22.81 19.64 -3.85
C GLU A 314 -21.87 20.78 -4.23
N VAL A 315 -22.28 22.02 -3.98
CA VAL A 315 -21.51 23.21 -4.34
C VAL A 315 -21.33 24.09 -3.10
N ASP A 316 -20.08 24.23 -2.65
CA ASP A 316 -19.70 25.17 -1.58
C ASP A 316 -19.32 26.53 -2.19
N GLY A 317 -19.88 27.60 -1.64
CA GLY A 317 -19.63 28.96 -2.09
C GLY A 317 -20.71 29.94 -1.65
N ASN A 318 -20.51 31.21 -1.96
CA ASN A 318 -21.52 32.24 -1.68
C ASN A 318 -22.41 32.44 -2.91
N LEU A 319 -23.45 31.59 -3.04
CA LEU A 319 -24.34 31.54 -4.22
C LEU A 319 -25.79 31.78 -3.80
N THR A 320 -26.55 32.44 -4.70
CA THR A 320 -28.00 32.54 -4.57
C THR A 320 -28.67 31.22 -5.01
N VAL A 321 -29.93 31.01 -4.61
CA VAL A 321 -30.74 29.85 -5.02
C VAL A 321 -30.83 29.77 -6.55
N GLU A 322 -31.08 30.89 -7.21
CA GLU A 322 -31.16 30.98 -8.67
C GLU A 322 -29.83 30.57 -9.36
N GLN A 323 -28.69 30.97 -8.74
CA GLN A 323 -27.38 30.55 -9.25
C GLN A 323 -27.16 29.04 -9.11
N LEU A 324 -27.60 28.43 -8.01
CA LEU A 324 -27.53 26.98 -7.79
C LEU A 324 -28.41 26.20 -8.78
N GLU A 325 -29.67 26.65 -8.98
CA GLU A 325 -30.59 26.08 -9.97
C GLU A 325 -29.99 26.14 -11.38
N HIS A 326 -29.41 27.29 -11.74
CA HIS A 326 -28.75 27.44 -13.02
C HIS A 326 -27.51 26.55 -13.20
N LEU A 327 -26.76 26.28 -12.12
CA LEU A 327 -25.65 25.32 -12.18
C LEU A 327 -26.16 23.91 -12.50
N VAL A 328 -27.32 23.50 -11.99
CA VAL A 328 -27.93 22.21 -12.35
C VAL A 328 -28.25 22.15 -13.87
N GLU A 329 -28.77 23.25 -14.44
CA GLU A 329 -28.98 23.31 -15.90
C GLU A 329 -27.67 23.24 -16.69
N ILE A 330 -26.60 23.87 -16.19
CA ILE A 330 -25.27 23.82 -16.82
C ILE A 330 -24.69 22.42 -16.75
N ALA A 331 -24.90 21.68 -15.65
CA ALA A 331 -24.49 20.27 -15.51
C ALA A 331 -25.02 19.39 -16.67
N ASN A 332 -26.24 19.66 -17.14
CA ASN A 332 -26.83 18.94 -18.27
C ASN A 332 -26.19 19.31 -19.64
N LYS A 333 -25.33 20.32 -19.68
CA LYS A 333 -24.58 20.72 -20.89
C LYS A 333 -23.20 20.10 -20.99
N CYS A 334 -22.82 19.28 -20.00
CA CYS A 334 -21.56 18.54 -19.98
C CYS A 334 -21.46 17.66 -21.26
N PRO A 335 -20.32 17.64 -21.97
CA PRO A 335 -20.13 16.82 -23.16
C PRO A 335 -20.43 15.33 -22.96
N ILE A 336 -19.96 14.72 -21.88
CA ILE A 336 -20.22 13.29 -21.58
C ILE A 336 -21.72 13.04 -21.38
N HIS A 337 -22.43 13.92 -20.66
CA HIS A 337 -23.89 13.81 -20.53
C HIS A 337 -24.60 13.80 -21.91
N LYS A 338 -24.20 14.68 -22.81
CA LYS A 338 -24.75 14.71 -24.17
C LYS A 338 -24.41 13.45 -24.97
N THR A 339 -23.21 12.93 -24.81
CA THR A 339 -22.79 11.69 -25.46
C THR A 339 -23.62 10.51 -24.96
N LEU A 340 -23.86 10.39 -23.65
CA LEU A 340 -24.63 9.29 -23.06
C LEU A 340 -26.12 9.34 -23.47
N LEU A 341 -26.68 10.53 -23.64
CA LEU A 341 -28.07 10.69 -24.12
C LEU A 341 -28.19 10.63 -25.67
N GLY A 342 -27.07 10.76 -26.37
CA GLY A 342 -27.04 10.76 -27.84
C GLY A 342 -27.00 9.35 -28.43
N GLY A 343 -27.17 9.24 -29.74
CA GLY A 343 -26.93 7.99 -30.46
C GLY A 343 -25.43 7.66 -30.49
N ILE A 344 -25.01 6.61 -29.81
CA ILE A 344 -23.61 6.12 -29.80
C ILE A 344 -23.51 5.00 -30.81
N THR A 345 -22.53 5.06 -31.71
CA THR A 345 -22.18 3.95 -32.62
C THR A 345 -20.83 3.37 -32.20
N ILE A 346 -20.76 2.06 -32.11
CA ILE A 346 -19.52 1.35 -31.78
C ILE A 346 -19.16 0.47 -32.96
N THR A 347 -17.89 0.57 -33.44
CA THR A 347 -17.37 -0.27 -34.52
C THR A 347 -16.20 -1.05 -33.99
N THR A 348 -16.29 -2.37 -34.05
CA THR A 348 -15.22 -3.28 -33.60
C THR A 348 -14.47 -3.82 -34.81
N LYS A 349 -13.14 -3.78 -34.76
CA LYS A 349 -12.24 -4.34 -35.77
C LYS A 349 -11.14 -5.16 -35.09
N HIS A 350 -10.76 -6.29 -35.67
CA HIS A 350 -9.61 -7.05 -35.24
C HIS A 350 -8.34 -6.39 -35.78
N LEU A 351 -7.39 -6.04 -34.89
CA LEU A 351 -6.04 -5.69 -35.29
C LEU A 351 -5.28 -6.98 -35.57
N SER A 352 -5.10 -7.33 -36.86
CA SER A 352 -4.20 -8.41 -37.21
C SER A 352 -2.78 -8.01 -36.79
N SER A 353 -2.16 -8.83 -35.95
CA SER A 353 -0.75 -8.69 -35.63
C SER A 353 0.08 -8.81 -36.92
N VAL A 354 0.47 -7.70 -37.49
CA VAL A 354 1.55 -7.70 -38.47
C VAL A 354 2.80 -8.02 -37.65
N LYS A 355 3.25 -9.30 -37.68
CA LYS A 355 4.60 -9.63 -37.30
C LYS A 355 5.50 -8.78 -38.20
N LYS A 356 6.13 -7.73 -37.64
CA LYS A 356 7.30 -7.15 -38.26
C LYS A 356 8.37 -8.23 -38.22
N LEU A 357 8.64 -8.84 -39.37
CA LEU A 357 9.82 -9.66 -39.64
C LEU A 357 11.10 -8.84 -39.47
#